data_25288d67e19cc4da33cf27accbbec310
#
_entry.id   25288d67e19cc4da33cf27accbbec310
#
_cell.length_a   1.000
_cell.length_b   1.000
_cell.length_c   1.000
_cell.angle_alpha   90.00
_cell.angle_beta   90.00
_cell.angle_gamma   90.00
#
_symmetry.space_group_name_H-M   'P 1'
#
loop_
_entity.id
_entity.type
_entity.pdbx_description
1 polymer ?
#
loop_
_entity_poly.entity_id
_entity_poly.type
_entity_poly.pdbx_seq_one_letter_code
_entity_poly.pdbx_strand_id
1 'polypeptide(L)'
;YFHSERSGEKDREYHMNKTVLAHAAGIRLLHVFEDEIIRAPEIVESRLMSLIGSAQMRIGARKCKVVELSAAQKRAFLQKHHIQGDSPSSAAFGLSYEGTIVSVMTFGGKRASLGNKKRKDGSYELIRFCNAIGHQVTGSFSKLMKTFIERCKPLEVTTFADIRWSGYEPGVTVYAKNGFTFDGFSRPNYWYFKKGDY
;
A
#
# COMPACT_ATOMS: atom_id res chain seq x y z
N TYR A 1 -7.13 -10.09 20.28
CA TYR A 1 -7.83 -11.24 20.86
C TYR A 1 -9.35 -11.08 20.70
N PHE A 2 -9.96 -9.99 21.18
CA PHE A 2 -11.42 -9.75 21.16
C PHE A 2 -12.07 -9.71 19.76
N HIS A 3 -11.28 -9.65 18.70
CA HIS A 3 -11.75 -9.62 17.30
C HIS A 3 -11.32 -10.85 16.50
N SER A 4 -10.87 -11.92 17.17
CA SER A 4 -10.52 -13.18 16.51
C SER A 4 -11.71 -14.15 16.51
N GLU A 5 -11.78 -15.00 15.50
CA GLU A 5 -12.79 -16.08 15.44
C GLU A 5 -12.74 -17.00 16.68
N ARG A 6 -11.61 -17.05 17.39
CA ARG A 6 -11.44 -17.82 18.64
C ARG A 6 -12.22 -17.25 19.82
N SER A 7 -12.55 -15.96 19.81
CA SER A 7 -13.36 -15.36 20.88
C SER A 7 -14.86 -15.68 20.73
N GLY A 8 -15.29 -16.20 19.56
CA GLY A 8 -16.71 -16.50 19.29
C GLY A 8 -17.62 -15.28 19.26
N GLU A 9 -17.09 -14.08 19.46
CA GLU A 9 -17.90 -12.87 19.63
C GLU A 9 -18.21 -12.13 18.34
N LYS A 10 -17.40 -12.35 17.28
CA LYS A 10 -17.56 -11.58 16.04
C LYS A 10 -17.24 -12.38 14.79
N ASP A 11 -18.14 -12.25 13.80
CA ASP A 11 -18.00 -12.83 12.47
C ASP A 11 -16.76 -12.28 11.74
N ARG A 12 -16.20 -13.07 10.84
CA ARG A 12 -15.08 -12.73 9.96
C ARG A 12 -15.31 -11.44 9.17
N GLU A 13 -16.57 -11.14 8.84
CA GLU A 13 -16.95 -9.96 8.08
C GLU A 13 -17.25 -8.73 8.95
N TYR A 14 -17.14 -8.83 10.27
CA TYR A 14 -17.50 -7.76 11.20
C TYR A 14 -16.87 -6.40 10.85
N HIS A 15 -15.58 -6.36 10.58
CA HIS A 15 -14.90 -5.12 10.24
C HIS A 15 -15.30 -4.59 8.86
N MET A 16 -15.54 -5.49 7.91
CA MET A 16 -16.03 -5.11 6.58
C MET A 16 -17.43 -4.53 6.66
N ASN A 17 -18.33 -5.17 7.40
CA ASN A 17 -19.70 -4.68 7.62
C ASN A 17 -19.71 -3.28 8.28
N LYS A 18 -18.84 -3.05 9.27
CA LYS A 18 -18.68 -1.69 9.84
C LYS A 18 -18.20 -0.67 8.82
N THR A 19 -17.29 -1.05 7.94
CA THR A 19 -16.81 -0.17 6.88
C THR A 19 -17.93 0.19 5.91
N VAL A 20 -18.72 -0.79 5.50
CA VAL A 20 -19.87 -0.58 4.60
C VAL A 20 -20.90 0.36 5.22
N LEU A 21 -21.28 0.12 6.49
CA LEU A 21 -22.26 0.96 7.19
C LEU A 21 -21.75 2.39 7.39
N ALA A 22 -20.49 2.56 7.77
CA ALA A 22 -19.89 3.88 7.91
C ALA A 22 -19.85 4.63 6.58
N HIS A 23 -19.46 3.93 5.50
CA HIS A 23 -19.45 4.52 4.15
C HIS A 23 -20.84 4.94 3.69
N ALA A 24 -21.87 4.11 3.92
CA ALA A 24 -23.26 4.47 3.62
C ALA A 24 -23.73 5.72 4.39
N ALA A 25 -23.17 5.96 5.57
CA ALA A 25 -23.43 7.17 6.37
C ALA A 25 -22.52 8.36 5.98
N GLY A 26 -21.72 8.26 4.91
CA GLY A 26 -20.79 9.31 4.49
C GLY A 26 -19.55 9.45 5.39
N ILE A 27 -19.28 8.46 6.25
CA ILE A 27 -18.18 8.47 7.21
C ILE A 27 -17.03 7.59 6.69
N ARG A 28 -15.81 8.15 6.65
CA ARG A 28 -14.62 7.36 6.40
C ARG A 28 -14.16 6.66 7.67
N LEU A 29 -14.44 5.37 7.79
CA LEU A 29 -13.96 4.55 8.90
C LEU A 29 -12.57 4.00 8.59
N LEU A 30 -11.66 4.12 9.54
CA LEU A 30 -10.32 3.56 9.47
C LEU A 30 -10.13 2.51 10.56
N HIS A 31 -9.72 1.31 10.16
CA HIS A 31 -9.31 0.25 11.08
C HIS A 31 -7.80 0.26 11.21
N VAL A 32 -7.30 0.44 12.42
CA VAL A 32 -5.88 0.33 12.75
C VAL A 32 -5.72 -0.88 13.66
N PHE A 33 -4.80 -1.78 13.33
CA PHE A 33 -4.55 -2.96 14.15
C PHE A 33 -3.60 -2.63 15.30
N GLU A 34 -3.81 -3.27 16.44
CA GLU A 34 -3.01 -3.08 17.64
C GLU A 34 -1.52 -3.38 17.39
N ASP A 35 -1.23 -4.45 16.67
CA ASP A 35 0.14 -4.83 16.30
C ASP A 35 0.82 -3.80 15.38
N GLU A 36 0.07 -3.12 14.52
CA GLU A 36 0.60 -2.02 13.70
C GLU A 36 1.02 -0.83 14.57
N ILE A 37 0.22 -0.51 15.61
CA ILE A 37 0.54 0.58 16.56
C ILE A 37 1.78 0.22 17.38
N ILE A 38 1.90 -1.03 17.82
CA ILE A 38 3.04 -1.48 18.64
C ILE A 38 4.33 -1.57 17.81
N ARG A 39 4.26 -2.13 16.60
CA ARG A 39 5.45 -2.41 15.78
C ARG A 39 5.91 -1.22 14.92
N ALA A 40 5.00 -0.36 14.51
CA ALA A 40 5.26 0.71 13.56
C ALA A 40 4.47 2.01 13.84
N PRO A 41 4.51 2.53 15.09
CA PRO A 41 3.71 3.68 15.51
C PRO A 41 3.93 4.91 14.62
N GLU A 42 5.18 5.19 14.26
CA GLU A 42 5.53 6.35 13.42
C GLU A 42 4.94 6.24 12.00
N ILE A 43 4.84 5.03 11.44
CA ILE A 43 4.24 4.82 10.13
C ILE A 43 2.73 5.05 10.22
N VAL A 44 2.08 4.52 11.26
CA VAL A 44 0.64 4.69 11.49
C VAL A 44 0.32 6.17 11.65
N GLU A 45 1.02 6.87 12.54
CA GLU A 45 0.87 8.30 12.79
C GLU A 45 1.05 9.11 11.49
N SER A 46 2.15 8.88 10.76
CA SER A 46 2.42 9.57 9.50
C SER A 46 1.31 9.38 8.46
N ARG A 47 0.73 8.18 8.38
CA ARG A 47 -0.40 7.89 7.49
C ARG A 47 -1.69 8.60 7.92
N LEU A 48 -1.98 8.60 9.21
CA LEU A 48 -3.13 9.33 9.77
C LEU A 48 -2.99 10.83 9.51
N MET A 49 -1.82 11.41 9.81
CA MET A 49 -1.53 12.82 9.54
C MET A 49 -1.66 13.18 8.05
N SER A 50 -1.19 12.30 7.17
CA SER A 50 -1.36 12.49 5.72
C SER A 50 -2.83 12.48 5.29
N LEU A 51 -3.67 11.62 5.88
CA LEU A 51 -5.09 11.53 5.58
C LEU A 51 -5.88 12.79 5.98
N ILE A 52 -5.54 13.40 7.12
CA ILE A 52 -6.16 14.65 7.59
C ILE A 52 -5.50 15.91 7.00
N GLY A 53 -4.54 15.72 6.10
CA GLY A 53 -3.88 16.83 5.43
C GLY A 53 -2.82 17.54 6.26
N SER A 54 -2.30 16.93 7.34
CA SER A 54 -1.32 17.49 8.27
C SER A 54 0.07 16.87 8.14
N ALA A 55 0.46 16.42 6.94
CA ALA A 55 1.81 15.93 6.69
C ALA A 55 2.86 17.00 6.98
N GLN A 56 3.96 16.61 7.65
CA GLN A 56 5.06 17.51 8.04
C GLN A 56 5.72 18.18 6.84
N MET A 57 5.90 17.41 5.75
CA MET A 57 6.50 17.94 4.52
C MET A 57 5.64 17.59 3.30
N ARG A 58 5.34 18.60 2.49
CA ARG A 58 4.61 18.43 1.23
C ARG A 58 5.51 18.73 0.05
N ILE A 59 5.71 17.74 -0.81
CA ILE A 59 6.60 17.84 -1.97
C ILE A 59 5.78 17.53 -3.23
N GLY A 60 5.94 18.36 -4.26
CA GLY A 60 5.45 18.01 -5.59
C GLY A 60 6.39 17.03 -6.29
N ALA A 61 5.89 15.91 -6.80
CA ALA A 61 6.72 14.94 -7.52
C ALA A 61 7.48 15.55 -8.73
N ARG A 62 7.02 16.68 -9.27
CA ARG A 62 7.72 17.41 -10.34
C ARG A 62 9.12 17.86 -9.90
N LYS A 63 9.31 18.18 -8.62
CA LYS A 63 10.61 18.59 -8.04
C LYS A 63 11.55 17.41 -7.78
N CYS A 64 11.05 16.18 -7.85
CA CYS A 64 11.83 14.98 -7.56
C CYS A 64 12.46 14.40 -8.83
N LYS A 65 13.65 13.82 -8.71
CA LYS A 65 14.27 13.00 -9.75
C LYS A 65 13.85 11.54 -9.59
N VAL A 66 13.59 10.85 -10.70
CA VAL A 66 13.37 9.40 -10.66
C VAL A 66 14.71 8.70 -10.57
N VAL A 67 14.80 7.72 -9.70
CA VAL A 67 15.96 6.84 -9.51
C VAL A 67 15.53 5.39 -9.54
N GLU A 68 16.33 4.54 -10.14
CA GLU A 68 16.18 3.09 -10.01
C GLU A 68 16.92 2.65 -8.74
N LEU A 69 16.29 1.76 -7.97
CA LEU A 69 16.82 1.38 -6.65
C LEU A 69 17.43 0.00 -6.69
N SER A 70 18.60 -0.14 -6.07
CA SER A 70 19.13 -1.45 -5.74
C SER A 70 18.25 -2.17 -4.71
N ALA A 71 18.39 -3.49 -4.63
CA ALA A 71 17.65 -4.31 -3.66
C ALA A 71 17.91 -3.85 -2.21
N ALA A 72 19.13 -3.41 -1.90
CA ALA A 72 19.50 -2.91 -0.58
C ALA A 72 18.81 -1.58 -0.26
N GLN A 73 18.85 -0.61 -1.18
CA GLN A 73 18.19 0.69 -1.01
C GLN A 73 16.67 0.54 -0.86
N LYS A 74 16.06 -0.26 -1.73
CA LYS A 74 14.64 -0.58 -1.67
C LYS A 74 14.26 -1.19 -0.31
N ARG A 75 14.99 -2.21 0.14
CA ARG A 75 14.75 -2.89 1.42
C ARG A 75 14.86 -1.91 2.59
N ALA A 76 15.93 -1.15 2.67
CA ALA A 76 16.14 -0.18 3.74
C ALA A 76 14.99 0.84 3.81
N PHE A 77 14.55 1.36 2.66
CA PHE A 77 13.46 2.31 2.60
C PHE A 77 12.12 1.67 3.02
N LEU A 78 11.76 0.52 2.46
CA LEU A 78 10.48 -0.11 2.72
C LEU A 78 10.36 -0.63 4.16
N GLN A 79 11.43 -1.15 4.75
CA GLN A 79 11.42 -1.55 6.16
C GLN A 79 11.18 -0.38 7.09
N LYS A 80 11.69 0.79 6.75
CA LYS A 80 11.53 2.01 7.56
C LYS A 80 10.18 2.70 7.36
N HIS A 81 9.61 2.65 6.15
CA HIS A 81 8.51 3.54 5.77
C HIS A 81 7.21 2.83 5.33
N HIS A 82 7.26 1.51 5.08
CA HIS A 82 6.07 0.78 4.65
C HIS A 82 5.53 -0.13 5.75
N ILE A 83 4.23 -0.05 6.07
CA ILE A 83 3.61 -0.77 7.20
C ILE A 83 3.79 -2.30 7.11
N GLN A 84 3.87 -2.86 5.92
CA GLN A 84 4.14 -4.28 5.69
C GLN A 84 5.62 -4.56 5.38
N GLY A 85 6.50 -3.57 5.50
CA GLY A 85 7.92 -3.70 5.20
C GLY A 85 8.23 -4.05 3.75
N ASP A 86 9.43 -4.62 3.53
CA ASP A 86 9.90 -5.05 2.22
C ASP A 86 9.24 -6.33 1.74
N SER A 87 9.25 -6.52 0.43
CA SER A 87 8.80 -7.74 -0.25
C SER A 87 9.66 -7.99 -1.50
N PRO A 88 9.91 -9.25 -1.91
CA PRO A 88 10.59 -9.54 -3.15
C PRO A 88 9.97 -8.83 -4.34
N SER A 89 10.80 -8.23 -5.18
CA SER A 89 10.38 -7.51 -6.38
C SER A 89 11.45 -7.58 -7.45
N SER A 90 11.08 -7.50 -8.73
CA SER A 90 12.00 -7.51 -9.86
C SER A 90 12.36 -6.11 -10.38
N ALA A 91 11.56 -5.10 -10.05
CA ALA A 91 11.84 -3.71 -10.37
C ALA A 91 11.46 -2.80 -9.19
N ALA A 92 12.26 -1.78 -8.94
CA ALA A 92 12.05 -0.81 -7.88
C ALA A 92 12.47 0.59 -8.35
N PHE A 93 11.53 1.52 -8.28
CA PHE A 93 11.76 2.92 -8.62
C PHE A 93 11.49 3.82 -7.42
N GLY A 94 12.30 4.85 -7.28
CA GLY A 94 12.14 5.85 -6.24
C GLY A 94 12.06 7.27 -6.80
N LEU A 95 11.56 8.17 -5.98
CA LEU A 95 11.70 9.61 -6.17
C LEU A 95 12.71 10.15 -5.18
N SER A 96 13.72 10.85 -5.69
CA SER A 96 14.71 11.56 -4.88
C SER A 96 14.43 13.06 -4.91
N TYR A 97 14.39 13.67 -3.74
CA TYR A 97 14.31 15.10 -3.53
C TYR A 97 15.52 15.53 -2.69
N GLU A 98 16.28 16.49 -3.19
CA GLU A 98 17.52 16.98 -2.53
C GLU A 98 18.46 15.84 -2.07
N GLY A 99 18.64 14.83 -2.93
CA GLY A 99 19.51 13.69 -2.65
C GLY A 99 18.90 12.59 -1.78
N THR A 100 17.73 12.82 -1.16
CA THR A 100 17.05 11.86 -0.29
C THR A 100 15.91 11.16 -1.01
N ILE A 101 15.75 9.85 -0.82
CA ILE A 101 14.62 9.09 -1.36
C ILE A 101 13.38 9.39 -0.52
N VAL A 102 12.34 9.92 -1.17
CA VAL A 102 11.09 10.36 -0.50
C VAL A 102 9.86 9.53 -0.90
N SER A 103 9.96 8.70 -1.92
CA SER A 103 8.87 7.79 -2.33
C SER A 103 9.46 6.58 -3.05
N VAL A 104 8.85 5.42 -2.87
CA VAL A 104 9.27 4.16 -3.51
C VAL A 104 8.06 3.40 -4.03
N MET A 105 8.21 2.79 -5.20
CA MET A 105 7.24 1.89 -5.81
C MET A 105 7.96 0.66 -6.35
N THR A 106 7.39 -0.54 -6.09
CA THR A 106 8.03 -1.80 -6.47
C THR A 106 7.08 -2.70 -7.25
N PHE A 107 7.65 -3.44 -8.20
CA PHE A 107 6.93 -4.33 -9.07
C PHE A 107 7.59 -5.71 -9.11
N GLY A 108 6.79 -6.72 -9.35
CA GLY A 108 7.27 -8.10 -9.52
C GLY A 108 6.31 -8.92 -10.36
N GLY A 109 6.68 -10.16 -10.65
CA GLY A 109 5.77 -11.09 -11.30
C GLY A 109 4.57 -11.40 -10.43
N LYS A 110 3.42 -11.68 -11.02
CA LYS A 110 2.19 -12.09 -10.30
C LYS A 110 2.50 -13.26 -9.38
N ARG A 111 2.10 -13.15 -8.11
CA ARG A 111 2.36 -14.15 -7.08
C ARG A 111 1.35 -15.29 -7.17
N ALA A 112 1.83 -16.54 -7.27
CA ALA A 112 0.98 -17.73 -7.30
C ALA A 112 0.13 -17.89 -6.02
N SER A 113 0.65 -17.45 -4.87
CA SER A 113 -0.06 -17.47 -3.56
C SER A 113 -1.34 -16.65 -3.52
N LEU A 114 -1.54 -15.74 -4.48
CA LEU A 114 -2.72 -14.91 -4.61
C LEU A 114 -3.70 -15.43 -5.69
N GLY A 115 -3.63 -16.72 -6.02
CA GLY A 115 -4.56 -17.38 -6.96
C GLY A 115 -4.17 -17.29 -8.43
N ASN A 116 -3.03 -16.69 -8.76
CA ASN A 116 -2.53 -16.60 -10.13
C ASN A 116 -1.90 -17.91 -10.58
N LYS A 117 -2.67 -18.82 -11.17
CA LYS A 117 -2.23 -20.17 -11.57
C LYS A 117 -1.25 -20.21 -12.75
N LYS A 118 -1.13 -19.15 -13.55
CA LYS A 118 -0.18 -19.07 -14.67
C LYS A 118 0.47 -17.68 -14.72
N ARG A 119 1.80 -17.66 -14.70
CA ARG A 119 2.58 -16.46 -14.97
C ARG A 119 2.51 -16.19 -16.48
N LYS A 120 1.88 -15.08 -16.86
CA LYS A 120 1.88 -14.60 -18.23
C LYS A 120 3.06 -13.63 -18.38
N ASP A 121 3.90 -13.85 -19.36
CA ASP A 121 5.02 -12.94 -19.63
C ASP A 121 4.48 -11.53 -19.88
N GLY A 122 5.19 -10.54 -19.34
CA GLY A 122 4.74 -9.14 -19.40
C GLY A 122 3.66 -8.75 -18.38
N SER A 123 3.18 -9.67 -17.53
CA SER A 123 2.24 -9.35 -16.45
C SER A 123 2.99 -9.08 -15.15
N TYR A 124 2.69 -7.96 -14.52
CA TYR A 124 3.32 -7.51 -13.28
C TYR A 124 2.30 -7.28 -12.18
N GLU A 125 2.78 -7.34 -10.94
CA GLU A 125 2.06 -6.88 -9.74
C GLU A 125 2.77 -5.64 -9.20
N LEU A 126 2.02 -4.57 -8.96
CA LEU A 126 2.46 -3.47 -8.10
C LEU A 126 2.39 -3.97 -6.65
N ILE A 127 3.56 -4.20 -6.04
CA ILE A 127 3.68 -4.90 -4.75
C ILE A 127 3.67 -3.93 -3.58
N ARG A 128 4.45 -2.82 -3.67
CA ARG A 128 4.56 -1.81 -2.61
C ARG A 128 4.61 -0.42 -3.21
N PHE A 129 3.94 0.49 -2.51
CA PHE A 129 4.06 1.93 -2.75
C PHE A 129 3.93 2.67 -1.43
N CYS A 130 4.89 3.51 -1.10
CA CYS A 130 4.79 4.44 0.01
C CYS A 130 5.67 5.67 -0.18
N ASN A 131 5.32 6.73 0.54
CA ASN A 131 6.20 7.88 0.77
C ASN A 131 6.98 7.68 2.07
N ALA A 132 8.05 8.45 2.26
CA ALA A 132 8.77 8.49 3.53
C ALA A 132 7.86 8.99 4.66
N ILE A 133 8.11 8.53 5.89
CA ILE A 133 7.41 9.00 7.09
C ILE A 133 7.45 10.54 7.14
N GLY A 134 6.33 11.16 7.49
CA GLY A 134 6.16 12.61 7.55
C GLY A 134 6.01 13.30 6.18
N HIS A 135 6.18 12.59 5.06
CA HIS A 135 6.15 13.18 3.73
C HIS A 135 4.85 12.87 2.98
N GLN A 136 4.30 13.89 2.33
CA GLN A 136 3.27 13.76 1.31
C GLN A 136 3.84 14.19 -0.03
N VAL A 137 4.11 13.23 -0.92
CA VAL A 137 4.67 13.52 -2.25
C VAL A 137 3.55 13.47 -3.28
N THR A 138 2.99 14.64 -3.57
CA THR A 138 1.85 14.77 -4.50
C THR A 138 2.27 14.41 -5.92
N GLY A 139 1.53 13.47 -6.55
CA GLY A 139 1.82 12.99 -7.90
C GLY A 139 2.92 11.92 -7.97
N SER A 140 3.42 11.43 -6.81
CA SER A 140 4.44 10.37 -6.76
C SER A 140 3.98 9.07 -7.41
N PHE A 141 2.75 8.64 -7.13
CA PHE A 141 2.18 7.43 -7.72
C PHE A 141 2.20 7.50 -9.26
N SER A 142 1.62 8.57 -9.81
CA SER A 142 1.52 8.75 -11.26
C SER A 142 2.89 8.82 -11.93
N LYS A 143 3.85 9.53 -11.32
CA LYS A 143 5.20 9.67 -11.88
C LYS A 143 5.95 8.35 -11.87
N LEU A 144 5.91 7.60 -10.78
CA LEU A 144 6.57 6.30 -10.67
C LEU A 144 5.91 5.25 -11.57
N MET A 145 4.58 5.24 -11.63
CA MET A 145 3.82 4.33 -12.49
C MET A 145 4.11 4.59 -13.98
N LYS A 146 4.11 5.86 -14.38
CA LYS A 146 4.50 6.25 -15.75
C LYS A 146 5.92 5.78 -16.09
N THR A 147 6.87 6.00 -15.18
CA THR A 147 8.26 5.54 -15.36
C THR A 147 8.35 4.03 -15.53
N PHE A 148 7.61 3.27 -14.72
CA PHE A 148 7.57 1.81 -14.84
C PHE A 148 7.01 1.38 -16.19
N ILE A 149 5.89 1.95 -16.63
CA ILE A 149 5.25 1.63 -17.92
C ILE A 149 6.22 1.91 -19.07
N GLU A 150 6.89 3.07 -19.07
CA GLU A 150 7.82 3.45 -20.12
C GLU A 150 9.05 2.53 -20.21
N ARG A 151 9.59 2.12 -19.05
CA ARG A 151 10.81 1.28 -19.00
C ARG A 151 10.54 -0.21 -19.17
N CYS A 152 9.51 -0.73 -18.54
CA CYS A 152 9.25 -2.17 -18.51
C CYS A 152 8.20 -2.62 -19.52
N LYS A 153 7.45 -1.70 -20.13
CA LYS A 153 6.41 -1.94 -21.17
C LYS A 153 5.50 -3.12 -20.79
N PRO A 154 4.88 -3.10 -19.58
CA PRO A 154 4.06 -4.21 -19.13
C PRO A 154 2.83 -4.39 -20.04
N LEU A 155 2.41 -5.64 -20.26
CA LEU A 155 1.13 -5.96 -20.89
C LEU A 155 -0.04 -5.73 -19.92
N GLU A 156 0.21 -5.97 -18.65
CA GLU A 156 -0.80 -5.88 -17.61
C GLU A 156 -0.12 -5.58 -16.26
N VAL A 157 -0.77 -4.75 -15.46
CA VAL A 157 -0.37 -4.49 -14.07
C VAL A 157 -1.56 -4.72 -13.15
N THR A 158 -1.41 -5.60 -12.18
CA THR A 158 -2.40 -5.82 -11.11
C THR A 158 -1.89 -5.30 -9.78
N THR A 159 -2.79 -5.01 -8.83
CA THR A 159 -2.43 -4.64 -7.47
C THR A 159 -3.52 -5.04 -6.49
N PHE A 160 -3.14 -5.22 -5.23
CA PHE A 160 -4.06 -5.43 -4.12
C PHE A 160 -4.00 -4.20 -3.22
N ALA A 161 -5.04 -3.39 -3.28
CA ALA A 161 -5.14 -2.17 -2.50
C ALA A 161 -5.72 -2.47 -1.11
N ASP A 162 -5.06 -2.00 -0.06
CA ASP A 162 -5.62 -2.03 1.28
C ASP A 162 -6.69 -0.93 1.40
N ILE A 163 -7.96 -1.32 1.46
CA ILE A 163 -9.11 -0.41 1.49
C ILE A 163 -9.10 0.52 2.71
N ARG A 164 -8.46 0.12 3.81
CA ARG A 164 -8.30 0.97 4.98
C ARG A 164 -7.61 2.28 4.62
N TRP A 165 -6.56 2.19 3.81
CA TRP A 165 -5.72 3.33 3.43
C TRP A 165 -6.11 3.95 2.08
N SER A 166 -6.52 3.14 1.10
CA SER A 166 -6.91 3.61 -0.23
C SER A 166 -8.32 4.22 -0.27
N GLY A 167 -9.17 3.85 0.67
CA GLY A 167 -10.59 4.18 0.70
C GLY A 167 -11.46 3.04 0.17
N TYR A 168 -12.72 3.01 0.62
CA TYR A 168 -13.69 1.98 0.26
C TYR A 168 -14.26 2.15 -1.14
N GLU A 169 -14.40 3.39 -1.62
CA GLU A 169 -14.97 3.69 -2.93
C GLU A 169 -13.91 3.54 -4.04
N PRO A 170 -14.01 2.51 -4.91
CA PRO A 170 -12.95 2.23 -5.88
C PRO A 170 -12.70 3.35 -6.88
N GLY A 171 -13.74 4.05 -7.32
CA GLY A 171 -13.66 5.08 -8.37
C GLY A 171 -12.86 6.33 -8.02
N VAL A 172 -12.66 6.62 -6.73
CA VAL A 172 -11.95 7.83 -6.27
C VAL A 172 -10.52 7.57 -5.79
N THR A 173 -10.08 6.32 -5.83
CA THR A 173 -8.75 5.93 -5.35
C THR A 173 -7.62 6.47 -6.24
N VAL A 174 -6.40 6.48 -5.69
CA VAL A 174 -5.19 6.78 -6.47
C VAL A 174 -5.02 5.79 -7.65
N TYR A 175 -5.48 4.57 -7.49
CA TYR A 175 -5.42 3.52 -8.51
C TYR A 175 -6.34 3.87 -9.70
N ALA A 176 -7.60 4.17 -9.46
CA ALA A 176 -8.55 4.57 -10.49
C ALA A 176 -8.07 5.81 -11.27
N LYS A 177 -7.54 6.81 -10.56
CA LYS A 177 -6.95 8.02 -11.17
C LYS A 177 -5.72 7.74 -12.05
N ASN A 178 -5.14 6.55 -11.95
CA ASN A 178 -3.99 6.11 -12.75
C ASN A 178 -4.32 4.95 -13.70
N GLY A 179 -5.59 4.79 -14.06
CA GLY A 179 -6.04 3.86 -15.10
C GLY A 179 -6.24 2.42 -14.66
N PHE A 180 -6.21 2.13 -13.34
CA PHE A 180 -6.60 0.81 -12.85
C PHE A 180 -8.12 0.67 -12.85
N THR A 181 -8.61 -0.47 -13.31
CA THR A 181 -10.00 -0.89 -13.20
C THR A 181 -10.19 -1.70 -11.93
N PHE A 182 -11.32 -1.53 -11.27
CA PHE A 182 -11.67 -2.32 -10.09
C PHE A 182 -12.19 -3.70 -10.52
N ASP A 183 -11.57 -4.76 -10.00
CA ASP A 183 -11.90 -6.16 -10.34
C ASP A 183 -12.71 -6.85 -9.23
N GLY A 184 -12.79 -6.26 -8.05
CA GLY A 184 -13.56 -6.79 -6.93
C GLY A 184 -12.86 -6.69 -5.58
N PHE A 185 -13.58 -7.04 -4.52
CA PHE A 185 -13.01 -7.17 -3.18
C PHE A 185 -12.50 -8.59 -2.94
N SER A 186 -11.28 -8.71 -2.42
CA SER A 186 -10.81 -9.97 -1.88
C SER A 186 -11.51 -10.26 -0.55
N ARG A 187 -11.69 -11.55 -0.24
CA ARG A 187 -12.17 -11.93 1.10
C ARG A 187 -11.19 -11.44 2.16
N PRO A 188 -11.67 -11.08 3.38
CA PRO A 188 -10.80 -10.73 4.49
C PRO A 188 -9.74 -11.80 4.70
N ASN A 189 -8.48 -11.36 4.79
CA ASN A 189 -7.37 -12.25 5.07
C ASN A 189 -7.25 -12.48 6.59
N TYR A 190 -6.48 -13.47 7.00
CA TYR A 190 -6.20 -13.75 8.41
C TYR A 190 -4.69 -13.74 8.66
N TRP A 191 -4.33 -13.43 9.90
CA TRP A 191 -2.96 -13.43 10.37
C TRP A 191 -2.76 -14.57 11.35
N TYR A 192 -1.62 -15.24 11.28
CA TYR A 192 -1.21 -16.23 12.24
C TYR A 192 -0.36 -15.58 13.32
N PHE A 193 -0.74 -15.76 14.58
CA PHE A 193 0.06 -15.32 15.71
C PHE A 193 0.60 -16.55 16.43
N LYS A 194 1.86 -16.51 16.83
CA LYS A 194 2.40 -17.49 17.76
C LYS A 194 1.93 -17.15 19.18
N LYS A 195 1.66 -18.18 19.99
CA LYS A 195 1.34 -18.01 21.42
C LYS A 195 2.55 -17.33 22.08
N GLY A 196 2.38 -16.12 22.62
CA GLY A 196 3.44 -15.32 23.25
C GLY A 196 3.89 -14.08 22.46
N ASP A 197 3.34 -13.82 21.28
CA ASP A 197 3.60 -12.61 20.50
C ASP A 197 2.78 -11.37 20.98
N TYR A 198 2.11 -11.48 22.18
CA TYR A 198 1.36 -10.43 22.87
C TYR A 198 1.88 -10.24 24.27
#